data_a6c2ff49065734edad045776409c47ec
#
_entry.id   a6c2ff49065734edad045776409c47ec
#
_cell.length_a   1.000
_cell.length_b   1.000
_cell.length_c   1.000
_cell.angle_alpha   90.00
_cell.angle_beta   90.00
_cell.angle_gamma   90.00
#
_symmetry.space_group_name_H-M   'P 1'
#
loop_
_entity.id
_entity.type
_entity.pdbx_description
1 polymer ?
#
loop_
_entity_poly.entity_id
_entity_poly.type
_entity_poly.pdbx_seq_one_letter_code
_entity_poly.pdbx_strand_id
1 'polypeptide(L)'
;GNVFPNPYMTATNTNGTVTTDGNYKVVTFNTSGTFTPTIVAGTGDTVDYLVLAGGGGGGGNGSGGAGAGGYRNSYNSETSGGGGSSESALTVTSTAYTVTVGAGGTTGTYDGINGSDSVFSSITSIGGGSTAGQYGPGATNGGSGGGGAYTQNTGGTGTANQGYAGGNKGTGLHGGAGGGGAGAIGANSAPPNGGNGGVGLASSITGSSVTRGGGAGGGSQNYSDNRGTGGSGGGGNGSGNSTISSAGGTNLGGGGGGGGVAGGVGNPGAAGGSGVVIIRYRFQ
;
A
#
# COMPACT_ATOMS: atom_id res chain seq x y z
N GLY A 1 22.01 29.49 -34.65
CA GLY A 1 22.32 28.49 -33.65
C GLY A 1 21.05 28.06 -32.96
N ASN A 2 20.77 26.75 -32.88
CA ASN A 2 19.67 26.23 -32.07
C ASN A 2 20.00 26.55 -30.61
N VAL A 3 19.29 27.50 -30.04
CA VAL A 3 19.33 27.73 -28.59
C VAL A 3 18.48 26.58 -28.00
N PHE A 4 19.17 25.53 -27.55
CA PHE A 4 18.49 24.55 -26.69
C PHE A 4 18.01 25.30 -25.44
N PRO A 5 16.72 25.23 -25.08
CA PRO A 5 16.28 25.84 -23.84
C PRO A 5 17.13 25.29 -22.69
N ASN A 6 17.58 26.16 -21.79
CA ASN A 6 18.25 25.72 -20.58
C ASN A 6 17.40 24.65 -19.88
N PRO A 7 17.99 23.58 -19.39
CA PRO A 7 17.22 22.56 -18.66
C PRO A 7 16.54 23.20 -17.47
N TYR A 8 15.25 22.88 -17.27
CA TYR A 8 14.48 23.42 -16.14
C TYR A 8 15.04 22.94 -14.79
N MET A 9 15.37 21.66 -14.72
CA MET A 9 15.91 21.01 -13.53
C MET A 9 16.78 19.84 -13.98
N THR A 10 17.86 19.59 -13.26
CA THR A 10 18.58 18.31 -13.29
C THR A 10 18.55 17.69 -11.91
N ALA A 11 18.79 16.40 -11.79
CA ALA A 11 18.90 15.76 -10.49
C ALA A 11 19.90 14.59 -10.54
N THR A 12 20.57 14.37 -9.42
CA THR A 12 21.28 13.14 -9.10
C THR A 12 20.51 12.37 -8.05
N ASN A 13 20.70 11.06 -7.98
CA ASN A 13 20.07 10.23 -6.97
C ASN A 13 20.96 9.04 -6.60
N THR A 14 20.70 8.44 -5.44
CA THR A 14 21.23 7.12 -5.07
C THR A 14 20.07 6.13 -4.99
N ASN A 15 20.23 4.93 -5.52
CA ASN A 15 19.24 3.84 -5.51
C ASN A 15 17.93 4.10 -6.29
N GLY A 16 17.77 5.25 -6.94
CA GLY A 16 16.64 5.54 -7.83
C GLY A 16 16.91 5.12 -9.27
N THR A 17 15.92 4.53 -9.91
CA THR A 17 15.95 4.24 -11.35
C THR A 17 15.36 5.42 -12.11
N VAL A 18 16.10 5.97 -13.09
CA VAL A 18 15.66 7.13 -13.89
C VAL A 18 15.16 6.68 -15.25
N THR A 19 13.95 7.12 -15.60
CA THR A 19 13.38 6.99 -16.95
C THR A 19 13.02 8.35 -17.53
N THR A 20 12.73 8.41 -18.83
CA THR A 20 12.31 9.64 -19.51
C THR A 20 10.94 9.43 -20.12
N ASP A 21 10.05 10.41 -19.91
CA ASP A 21 8.73 10.46 -20.49
C ASP A 21 8.48 11.87 -21.06
N GLY A 22 8.63 12.02 -22.36
CA GLY A 22 8.60 13.31 -23.04
C GLY A 22 9.63 14.30 -22.46
N ASN A 23 9.16 15.44 -21.99
CA ASN A 23 9.96 16.51 -21.38
C ASN A 23 10.22 16.28 -19.88
N TYR A 24 9.92 15.09 -19.35
CA TYR A 24 10.03 14.78 -17.93
C TYR A 24 11.02 13.65 -17.66
N LYS A 25 11.71 13.75 -16.53
CA LYS A 25 12.41 12.63 -15.88
C LYS A 25 11.54 12.08 -14.77
N VAL A 26 11.55 10.76 -14.65
CA VAL A 26 10.87 10.01 -13.58
C VAL A 26 11.92 9.22 -12.83
N VAL A 27 12.03 9.44 -11.53
CA VAL A 27 12.94 8.71 -10.64
C VAL A 27 12.09 7.80 -9.75
N THR A 28 12.27 6.49 -9.88
CA THR A 28 11.54 5.47 -9.10
C THR A 28 12.46 4.87 -8.06
N PHE A 29 12.11 4.99 -6.79
CA PHE A 29 12.81 4.41 -5.63
C PHE A 29 12.04 3.18 -5.14
N ASN A 30 12.59 2.01 -5.39
CA ASN A 30 12.12 0.73 -4.84
C ASN A 30 12.79 0.39 -3.50
N THR A 31 13.84 1.11 -3.15
CA THR A 31 14.59 1.08 -1.88
C THR A 31 14.94 2.51 -1.48
N SER A 32 15.19 2.73 -0.19
CA SER A 32 15.55 4.04 0.33
C SER A 32 16.82 4.59 -0.34
N GLY A 33 16.88 5.91 -0.54
CA GLY A 33 17.97 6.58 -1.22
C GLY A 33 17.94 8.08 -1.01
N THR A 34 18.52 8.81 -1.97
CA THR A 34 18.62 10.28 -1.93
C THR A 34 18.22 10.84 -3.29
N PHE A 35 17.47 11.92 -3.30
CA PHE A 35 17.17 12.73 -4.47
C PHE A 35 17.80 14.12 -4.29
N THR A 36 18.67 14.56 -5.20
CA THR A 36 19.35 15.85 -5.12
C THR A 36 19.11 16.65 -6.40
N PRO A 37 18.10 17.54 -6.42
CA PRO A 37 17.85 18.40 -7.55
C PRO A 37 18.88 19.51 -7.65
N THR A 38 19.15 19.97 -8.89
CA THR A 38 19.86 21.20 -9.20
C THR A 38 18.94 22.07 -10.03
N ILE A 39 18.53 23.20 -9.46
CA ILE A 39 17.56 24.11 -10.07
C ILE A 39 18.30 25.18 -10.85
N VAL A 40 17.87 25.40 -12.09
CA VAL A 40 18.39 26.52 -12.91
C VAL A 40 17.56 27.76 -12.60
N ALA A 41 18.21 28.85 -12.27
CA ALA A 41 17.54 30.10 -11.91
C ALA A 41 16.55 30.58 -12.99
N GLY A 42 15.35 30.93 -12.56
CA GLY A 42 14.26 31.37 -13.44
C GLY A 42 13.47 30.25 -14.12
N THR A 43 13.69 29.00 -13.72
CA THR A 43 12.94 27.83 -14.19
C THR A 43 12.07 27.22 -13.08
N GLY A 44 11.26 26.21 -13.41
CA GLY A 44 10.40 25.56 -12.43
C GLY A 44 11.22 24.80 -11.36
N ASP A 45 10.77 24.90 -10.14
CA ASP A 45 11.35 24.30 -8.93
C ASP A 45 10.40 23.27 -8.26
N THR A 46 9.39 22.82 -8.99
CA THR A 46 8.40 21.90 -8.47
C THR A 46 8.57 20.50 -9.04
N VAL A 47 8.26 19.50 -8.22
CA VAL A 47 8.20 18.10 -8.62
C VAL A 47 6.85 17.50 -8.28
N ASP A 48 6.33 16.66 -9.16
CA ASP A 48 5.24 15.75 -8.83
C ASP A 48 5.78 14.52 -8.12
N TYR A 49 4.95 13.93 -7.28
CA TYR A 49 5.32 12.74 -6.52
C TYR A 49 4.17 11.74 -6.39
N LEU A 50 4.54 10.50 -6.19
CA LEU A 50 3.72 9.46 -5.62
C LEU A 50 4.51 8.81 -4.49
N VAL A 51 4.00 8.91 -3.26
CA VAL A 51 4.60 8.29 -2.08
C VAL A 51 3.65 7.22 -1.58
N LEU A 52 4.07 5.96 -1.66
CA LEU A 52 3.33 4.79 -1.26
C LEU A 52 4.10 4.04 -0.18
N ALA A 53 3.48 3.83 0.97
CA ALA A 53 4.05 3.10 2.10
C ALA A 53 3.98 1.58 1.92
N GLY A 54 4.66 0.83 2.79
CA GLY A 54 4.54 -0.62 2.85
C GLY A 54 3.18 -1.05 3.34
N GLY A 55 2.62 -2.12 2.77
CA GLY A 55 1.38 -2.76 3.24
C GLY A 55 1.59 -3.54 4.54
N GLY A 56 0.55 -3.73 5.32
CA GLY A 56 0.55 -4.50 6.57
C GLY A 56 0.72 -5.99 6.34
N GLY A 57 1.18 -6.74 7.34
CA GLY A 57 1.22 -8.20 7.36
C GLY A 57 -0.10 -8.80 7.83
N GLY A 58 -0.53 -9.89 7.23
CA GLY A 58 -1.67 -10.70 7.64
C GLY A 58 -1.30 -11.61 8.81
N GLY A 59 -2.20 -11.77 9.77
CA GLY A 59 -2.09 -12.74 10.85
C GLY A 59 -2.55 -14.13 10.41
N GLY A 60 -2.27 -15.15 11.22
CA GLY A 60 -2.72 -16.54 11.01
C GLY A 60 -4.05 -16.85 11.70
N ASN A 61 -4.59 -18.04 11.45
CA ASN A 61 -5.69 -18.65 12.21
C ASN A 61 -6.99 -17.82 12.28
N GLY A 62 -7.70 -17.72 11.18
CA GLY A 62 -8.97 -16.97 11.08
C GLY A 62 -8.83 -15.47 11.03
N SER A 63 -7.72 -15.00 10.49
CA SER A 63 -7.36 -13.58 10.39
C SER A 63 -8.03 -12.88 9.21
N GLY A 64 -8.23 -11.57 9.35
CA GLY A 64 -8.56 -10.67 8.25
C GLY A 64 -7.38 -10.46 7.29
N GLY A 65 -7.65 -9.88 6.15
CA GLY A 65 -6.61 -9.39 5.24
C GLY A 65 -6.03 -8.08 5.73
N ALA A 66 -4.71 -7.88 5.59
CA ALA A 66 -4.05 -6.66 5.99
C ALA A 66 -4.34 -5.48 5.05
N GLY A 67 -4.22 -4.26 5.57
CA GLY A 67 -4.43 -3.03 4.83
C GLY A 67 -3.25 -2.69 3.93
N ALA A 68 -3.51 -1.98 2.85
CA ALA A 68 -2.49 -1.39 2.00
C ALA A 68 -1.77 -0.24 2.71
N GLY A 69 -0.56 0.07 2.26
CA GLY A 69 0.17 1.28 2.64
C GLY A 69 -0.58 2.54 2.20
N GLY A 70 -0.37 3.65 2.92
CA GLY A 70 -0.91 4.94 2.58
C GLY A 70 -0.42 5.41 1.20
N TYR A 71 -1.29 6.04 0.43
CA TYR A 71 -1.09 6.46 -0.95
C TYR A 71 -1.28 7.96 -1.07
N ARG A 72 -0.21 8.71 -1.34
CA ARG A 72 -0.20 10.17 -1.53
C ARG A 72 0.31 10.53 -2.91
N ASN A 73 -0.43 11.37 -3.65
CA ASN A 73 -0.19 11.63 -5.07
C ASN A 73 -0.48 13.11 -5.42
N SER A 74 0.46 13.75 -6.11
CA SER A 74 0.28 15.12 -6.63
C SER A 74 0.10 15.17 -8.16
N TYR A 75 0.28 14.05 -8.85
CA TYR A 75 0.40 14.03 -10.30
C TYR A 75 -0.94 14.23 -11.00
N ASN A 76 -0.97 15.19 -11.92
CA ASN A 76 -2.01 15.37 -12.96
C ASN A 76 -3.47 15.29 -12.45
N SER A 77 -3.76 15.87 -11.29
CA SER A 77 -5.09 15.82 -10.65
C SER A 77 -5.59 14.40 -10.32
N GLU A 78 -4.71 13.38 -10.34
CA GLU A 78 -5.02 12.04 -9.85
C GLU A 78 -5.20 12.07 -8.33
N THR A 79 -6.19 11.32 -7.82
CA THR A 79 -6.53 11.33 -6.40
C THR A 79 -5.47 10.66 -5.53
N SER A 80 -5.37 11.12 -4.28
CA SER A 80 -4.75 10.39 -3.18
C SER A 80 -5.69 9.32 -2.62
N GLY A 81 -5.18 8.43 -1.77
CA GLY A 81 -5.96 7.36 -1.18
C GLY A 81 -7.03 7.86 -0.20
N GLY A 82 -7.97 6.96 0.18
CA GLY A 82 -9.00 7.28 1.17
C GLY A 82 -10.00 8.35 0.72
N GLY A 83 -10.15 8.56 -0.59
CA GLY A 83 -11.00 9.60 -1.17
C GLY A 83 -10.36 11.00 -1.14
N GLY A 84 -9.07 11.11 -0.86
CA GLY A 84 -8.34 12.37 -0.89
C GLY A 84 -8.22 12.94 -2.31
N SER A 85 -8.22 14.27 -2.43
CA SER A 85 -7.92 14.95 -3.68
C SER A 85 -6.44 14.77 -4.07
N SER A 86 -6.10 15.15 -5.30
CA SER A 86 -4.70 15.34 -5.70
C SER A 86 -4.04 16.37 -4.79
N GLU A 87 -2.81 16.07 -4.38
CA GLU A 87 -2.02 17.01 -3.57
C GLU A 87 -1.31 18.04 -4.47
N SER A 88 -0.78 19.10 -3.87
CA SER A 88 0.02 20.06 -4.62
C SER A 88 1.40 19.50 -4.92
N ALA A 89 1.95 19.80 -6.09
CA ALA A 89 3.34 19.52 -6.40
C ALA A 89 4.27 20.13 -5.35
N LEU A 90 5.36 19.48 -5.05
CA LEU A 90 6.32 19.90 -4.01
C LEU A 90 7.34 20.87 -4.59
N THR A 91 7.47 22.06 -3.99
CA THR A 91 8.58 22.97 -4.27
C THR A 91 9.86 22.41 -3.63
N VAL A 92 10.92 22.27 -4.42
CA VAL A 92 12.22 21.77 -3.99
C VAL A 92 13.31 22.83 -4.15
N THR A 93 14.39 22.67 -3.42
CA THR A 93 15.59 23.51 -3.51
C THR A 93 16.78 22.65 -3.90
N SER A 94 17.90 23.27 -4.32
CA SER A 94 19.12 22.54 -4.71
C SER A 94 19.84 21.93 -3.48
N THR A 95 19.12 21.09 -2.72
CA THR A 95 19.61 20.36 -1.55
C THR A 95 19.28 18.88 -1.67
N ALA A 96 19.99 18.04 -0.92
CA ALA A 96 19.69 16.60 -0.88
C ALA A 96 18.45 16.29 -0.05
N TYR A 97 17.53 15.52 -0.60
CA TYR A 97 16.34 15.00 0.08
C TYR A 97 16.50 13.50 0.33
N THR A 98 16.41 13.11 1.57
CA THR A 98 16.32 11.67 1.91
C THR A 98 14.99 11.12 1.44
N VAL A 99 15.04 9.98 0.77
CA VAL A 99 13.87 9.20 0.36
C VAL A 99 13.85 7.91 1.18
N THR A 100 12.79 7.70 1.95
CA THR A 100 12.55 6.46 2.69
C THR A 100 11.47 5.66 1.99
N VAL A 101 11.76 4.40 1.67
CA VAL A 101 10.78 3.46 1.14
C VAL A 101 10.43 2.46 2.23
N GLY A 102 9.16 2.42 2.62
CA GLY A 102 8.65 1.57 3.69
C GLY A 102 8.65 0.09 3.29
N ALA A 103 9.13 -0.76 4.18
CA ALA A 103 9.03 -2.20 4.05
C ALA A 103 7.59 -2.67 4.28
N GLY A 104 7.20 -3.78 3.66
CA GLY A 104 5.97 -4.48 4.02
C GLY A 104 6.07 -5.08 5.43
N GLY A 105 4.95 -5.12 6.13
CA GLY A 105 4.83 -5.73 7.44
C GLY A 105 5.06 -7.24 7.37
N THR A 106 5.70 -7.80 8.37
CA THR A 106 5.92 -9.25 8.48
C THR A 106 4.69 -9.96 9.03
N THR A 107 4.64 -11.26 8.85
CA THR A 107 3.62 -12.14 9.45
C THR A 107 4.22 -12.93 10.60
N GLY A 108 3.41 -13.21 11.61
CA GLY A 108 3.72 -14.15 12.70
C GLY A 108 2.73 -15.31 12.70
N THR A 109 2.83 -16.19 13.71
CA THR A 109 1.91 -17.33 13.84
C THR A 109 0.45 -16.91 13.97
N TYR A 110 0.20 -15.84 14.71
CA TYR A 110 -1.16 -15.30 14.93
C TYR A 110 -1.26 -13.84 14.49
N ASP A 111 -0.21 -13.05 14.69
CA ASP A 111 -0.23 -11.59 14.50
C ASP A 111 0.62 -11.20 13.30
N GLY A 112 0.08 -10.32 12.47
CA GLY A 112 0.85 -9.54 11.52
C GLY A 112 1.40 -8.27 12.17
N ILE A 113 2.35 -7.65 11.50
CA ILE A 113 2.94 -6.36 11.88
C ILE A 113 2.57 -5.31 10.84
N ASN A 114 2.35 -4.08 11.26
CA ASN A 114 2.09 -2.96 10.34
C ASN A 114 3.24 -2.80 9.34
N GLY A 115 2.91 -2.32 8.15
CA GLY A 115 3.91 -1.84 7.21
C GLY A 115 4.66 -0.63 7.76
N SER A 116 5.80 -0.32 7.16
CA SER A 116 6.58 0.86 7.49
C SER A 116 6.19 2.05 6.61
N ASP A 117 6.38 3.25 7.13
CA ASP A 117 6.11 4.50 6.42
C ASP A 117 7.08 4.71 5.25
N SER A 118 6.61 5.39 4.20
CA SER A 118 7.45 5.97 3.15
C SER A 118 7.46 7.49 3.28
N VAL A 119 8.64 8.08 3.05
CA VAL A 119 8.83 9.52 3.25
C VAL A 119 9.60 10.13 2.08
N PHE A 120 9.10 11.25 1.58
CA PHE A 120 9.83 12.17 0.69
C PHE A 120 9.64 13.60 1.17
N SER A 121 10.70 14.24 1.66
CA SER A 121 10.64 15.59 2.26
C SER A 121 9.63 15.64 3.42
N SER A 122 8.63 16.51 3.35
CA SER A 122 7.53 16.64 4.31
C SER A 122 6.37 15.67 4.03
N ILE A 123 6.43 14.89 2.98
CA ILE A 123 5.36 13.97 2.58
C ILE A 123 5.60 12.62 3.23
N THR A 124 4.75 12.25 4.18
CA THR A 124 4.78 10.93 4.84
C THR A 124 3.53 10.15 4.52
N SER A 125 3.70 8.97 3.94
CA SER A 125 2.65 7.97 3.78
C SER A 125 2.78 6.92 4.87
N ILE A 126 1.69 6.65 5.58
CA ILE A 126 1.66 5.77 6.76
C ILE A 126 1.60 4.30 6.32
N GLY A 127 2.35 3.44 6.99
CA GLY A 127 2.33 1.99 6.76
C GLY A 127 0.92 1.39 6.88
N GLY A 128 0.64 0.35 6.12
CA GLY A 128 -0.65 -0.35 6.15
C GLY A 128 -0.90 -1.06 7.48
N GLY A 129 -2.15 -1.11 7.90
CA GLY A 129 -2.56 -1.79 9.12
C GLY A 129 -2.44 -3.31 9.00
N SER A 130 -1.93 -3.96 10.03
CA SER A 130 -1.85 -5.41 10.16
C SER A 130 -3.17 -6.02 10.65
N THR A 131 -3.19 -7.33 10.70
CA THR A 131 -4.31 -8.08 11.30
C THR A 131 -3.78 -9.16 12.24
N ALA A 132 -4.64 -9.58 13.15
CA ALA A 132 -4.34 -10.68 14.04
C ALA A 132 -5.41 -11.77 13.93
N GLY A 133 -5.02 -13.00 14.24
CA GLY A 133 -5.93 -14.14 14.29
C GLY A 133 -6.59 -14.34 15.63
N GLN A 134 -6.92 -15.58 15.93
CA GLN A 134 -7.77 -16.01 17.06
C GLN A 134 -7.32 -15.50 18.45
N TYR A 135 -6.04 -15.31 18.66
CA TYR A 135 -5.48 -14.96 20.00
C TYR A 135 -4.81 -13.59 20.04
N GLY A 136 -4.87 -12.82 18.92
CA GLY A 136 -4.18 -11.56 18.83
C GLY A 136 -5.07 -10.33 19.10
N PRO A 137 -4.48 -9.13 19.07
CA PRO A 137 -5.20 -7.89 19.40
C PRO A 137 -6.22 -7.44 18.34
N GLY A 138 -6.29 -8.13 17.18
CA GLY A 138 -7.24 -7.80 16.11
C GLY A 138 -6.64 -6.95 14.99
N ALA A 139 -7.49 -6.24 14.28
CA ALA A 139 -7.12 -5.38 13.18
C ALA A 139 -6.56 -4.04 13.69
N THR A 140 -5.49 -3.55 13.04
CA THR A 140 -4.88 -2.27 13.37
C THR A 140 -5.21 -1.19 12.35
N ASN A 141 -5.10 0.06 12.78
CA ASN A 141 -5.17 1.22 11.90
C ASN A 141 -3.86 1.34 11.10
N GLY A 142 -3.93 2.04 9.96
CA GLY A 142 -2.76 2.28 9.12
C GLY A 142 -3.05 3.29 8.02
N GLY A 143 -2.19 3.35 7.01
CA GLY A 143 -2.49 4.07 5.77
C GLY A 143 -3.84 3.62 5.22
N SER A 144 -4.01 2.30 5.02
CA SER A 144 -5.31 1.63 4.99
C SER A 144 -5.41 0.65 6.16
N GLY A 145 -6.59 0.44 6.70
CA GLY A 145 -6.81 -0.40 7.88
C GLY A 145 -6.84 -1.89 7.58
N GLY A 146 -6.45 -2.72 8.56
CA GLY A 146 -6.60 -4.18 8.50
C GLY A 146 -8.07 -4.61 8.60
N GLY A 147 -8.44 -5.76 8.04
CA GLY A 147 -9.77 -6.35 8.13
C GLY A 147 -10.05 -7.00 9.50
N GLY A 148 -11.30 -6.92 9.95
CA GLY A 148 -11.74 -7.55 11.20
C GLY A 148 -11.51 -9.07 11.21
N ALA A 149 -11.17 -9.61 12.36
CA ALA A 149 -10.80 -11.00 12.58
C ALA A 149 -11.57 -11.62 13.77
N TYR A 150 -11.22 -12.87 14.08
CA TYR A 150 -11.92 -13.70 15.07
C TYR A 150 -12.23 -13.01 16.41
N THR A 151 -11.27 -12.30 16.98
CA THR A 151 -11.42 -11.69 18.31
C THR A 151 -11.92 -10.24 18.27
N GLN A 152 -11.73 -9.56 17.14
CA GLN A 152 -12.24 -8.21 16.90
C GLN A 152 -13.03 -8.16 15.60
N ASN A 153 -14.32 -8.00 15.72
CA ASN A 153 -15.21 -7.94 14.56
C ASN A 153 -15.01 -6.68 13.70
N THR A 154 -14.45 -5.62 14.27
CA THR A 154 -14.25 -4.33 13.58
C THR A 154 -12.94 -4.30 12.83
N GLY A 155 -12.97 -3.83 11.59
CA GLY A 155 -11.77 -3.49 10.85
C GLY A 155 -11.07 -2.25 11.39
N GLY A 156 -9.76 -2.17 11.18
CA GLY A 156 -8.97 -0.99 11.46
C GLY A 156 -9.37 0.19 10.56
N THR A 157 -9.17 1.41 11.03
CA THR A 157 -9.42 2.62 10.24
C THR A 157 -8.26 2.91 9.29
N GLY A 158 -8.56 3.51 8.14
CA GLY A 158 -7.57 4.13 7.27
C GLY A 158 -7.21 5.53 7.75
N THR A 159 -6.04 6.01 7.36
CA THR A 159 -5.64 7.42 7.53
C THR A 159 -6.34 8.27 6.49
N ALA A 160 -6.96 9.36 6.91
CA ALA A 160 -7.64 10.29 6.00
C ALA A 160 -6.70 10.74 4.87
N ASN A 161 -7.22 10.78 3.65
CA ASN A 161 -6.50 11.12 2.42
C ASN A 161 -5.30 10.22 2.09
N GLN A 162 -5.24 9.00 2.67
CA GLN A 162 -4.18 8.03 2.38
C GLN A 162 -4.72 6.63 2.09
N GLY A 163 -5.86 6.22 2.68
CA GLY A 163 -6.45 4.92 2.44
C GLY A 163 -7.74 4.70 3.21
N TYR A 164 -8.41 3.61 2.89
CA TYR A 164 -9.70 3.25 3.46
C TYR A 164 -9.59 2.24 4.62
N ALA A 165 -10.66 2.15 5.39
CA ALA A 165 -10.79 1.17 6.46
C ALA A 165 -10.84 -0.26 5.94
N GLY A 166 -10.45 -1.22 6.76
CA GLY A 166 -10.76 -2.64 6.54
C GLY A 166 -12.24 -2.93 6.77
N GLY A 167 -12.71 -4.05 6.21
CA GLY A 167 -14.06 -4.56 6.42
C GLY A 167 -14.27 -5.08 7.83
N ASN A 168 -15.54 -5.22 8.23
CA ASN A 168 -15.92 -5.83 9.49
C ASN A 168 -16.15 -7.33 9.32
N LYS A 169 -15.81 -8.10 10.34
CA LYS A 169 -16.19 -9.52 10.38
C LYS A 169 -17.67 -9.66 10.68
N GLY A 170 -18.34 -10.52 9.92
CA GLY A 170 -19.73 -10.91 10.18
C GLY A 170 -19.88 -11.74 11.46
N THR A 171 -21.12 -11.98 11.88
CA THR A 171 -21.44 -12.85 13.01
C THR A 171 -21.08 -14.32 12.68
N GLY A 172 -20.55 -15.03 13.63
CA GLY A 172 -20.12 -16.43 13.48
C GLY A 172 -18.65 -16.63 13.81
N LEU A 173 -18.20 -17.88 13.83
CA LEU A 173 -16.83 -18.27 14.08
C LEU A 173 -16.04 -18.18 12.77
N HIS A 174 -14.80 -17.69 12.82
CA HIS A 174 -13.80 -17.71 11.77
C HIS A 174 -14.26 -17.25 10.37
N GLY A 175 -13.54 -16.58 9.63
CA GLY A 175 -13.77 -15.92 8.36
C GLY A 175 -13.43 -14.45 8.53
N GLY A 176 -12.18 -14.08 8.15
CA GLY A 176 -11.67 -12.74 8.27
C GLY A 176 -12.23 -11.80 7.21
N ALA A 177 -12.42 -10.55 7.53
CA ALA A 177 -12.80 -9.51 6.57
C ALA A 177 -11.61 -9.07 5.70
N GLY A 178 -11.87 -8.39 4.60
CA GLY A 178 -10.83 -7.84 3.73
C GLY A 178 -10.16 -6.60 4.32
N GLY A 179 -8.87 -6.41 4.06
CA GLY A 179 -8.15 -5.18 4.38
C GLY A 179 -8.55 -4.03 3.46
N GLY A 180 -8.44 -2.79 3.96
CA GLY A 180 -8.67 -1.60 3.17
C GLY A 180 -7.62 -1.40 2.07
N GLY A 181 -8.03 -0.84 0.95
CA GLY A 181 -7.15 -0.39 -0.12
C GLY A 181 -7.06 1.13 -0.19
N ALA A 182 -6.19 1.63 -1.05
CA ALA A 182 -6.12 3.06 -1.32
C ALA A 182 -7.42 3.60 -1.96
N GLY A 183 -8.08 2.79 -2.78
CA GLY A 183 -9.26 3.18 -3.57
C GLY A 183 -10.62 2.74 -3.01
N ALA A 184 -10.66 1.79 -2.09
CA ALA A 184 -11.92 1.30 -1.52
C ALA A 184 -11.75 0.64 -0.14
N ILE A 185 -12.85 0.60 0.60
CA ILE A 185 -12.99 -0.14 1.88
C ILE A 185 -12.84 -1.65 1.61
N GLY A 186 -12.23 -2.38 2.53
CA GLY A 186 -12.25 -3.84 2.51
C GLY A 186 -13.65 -4.40 2.70
N ALA A 187 -13.96 -5.50 2.02
CA ALA A 187 -15.27 -6.13 2.13
C ALA A 187 -15.46 -6.80 3.50
N ASN A 188 -16.67 -6.69 4.04
CA ASN A 188 -17.06 -7.46 5.21
C ASN A 188 -16.98 -8.96 4.90
N SER A 189 -16.66 -9.76 5.90
CA SER A 189 -16.78 -11.20 5.75
C SER A 189 -18.19 -11.69 6.05
N ALA A 190 -18.57 -12.77 5.37
CA ALA A 190 -19.77 -13.54 5.66
C ALA A 190 -19.35 -14.99 5.96
N PRO A 191 -19.03 -15.31 7.23
CA PRO A 191 -18.55 -16.64 7.59
C PRO A 191 -19.43 -17.76 7.03
N PRO A 192 -18.84 -18.85 6.49
CA PRO A 192 -17.42 -19.24 6.60
C PRO A 192 -16.47 -18.55 5.61
N ASN A 193 -16.93 -17.63 4.78
CA ASN A 193 -16.18 -17.02 3.70
C ASN A 193 -15.34 -15.83 4.17
N GLY A 194 -14.17 -15.65 3.57
CA GLY A 194 -13.34 -14.46 3.75
C GLY A 194 -13.84 -13.25 2.93
N GLY A 195 -13.66 -12.03 3.46
CA GLY A 195 -13.96 -10.79 2.75
C GLY A 195 -12.85 -10.41 1.76
N ASN A 196 -13.21 -9.85 0.62
CA ASN A 196 -12.25 -9.38 -0.37
C ASN A 196 -11.55 -8.08 0.07
N GLY A 197 -10.30 -7.90 -0.32
CA GLY A 197 -9.56 -6.67 -0.11
C GLY A 197 -10.09 -5.51 -0.95
N GLY A 198 -9.96 -4.28 -0.42
CA GLY A 198 -10.26 -3.05 -1.13
C GLY A 198 -9.31 -2.83 -2.30
N VAL A 199 -9.80 -2.30 -3.40
CA VAL A 199 -8.98 -2.01 -4.59
C VAL A 199 -8.01 -0.86 -4.33
N GLY A 200 -6.89 -0.86 -5.06
CA GLY A 200 -5.93 0.23 -5.10
C GLY A 200 -6.33 1.35 -6.04
N LEU A 201 -5.41 2.29 -6.25
CA LEU A 201 -5.54 3.40 -7.18
C LEU A 201 -4.52 3.30 -8.31
N ALA A 202 -4.94 3.70 -9.51
CA ALA A 202 -4.07 3.80 -10.67
C ALA A 202 -3.41 5.18 -10.73
N SER A 203 -2.14 5.22 -11.17
CA SER A 203 -1.45 6.46 -11.51
C SER A 203 -0.62 6.28 -12.75
N SER A 204 -0.60 7.30 -13.57
CA SER A 204 0.19 7.38 -14.81
C SER A 204 1.48 8.20 -14.62
N ILE A 205 1.91 8.47 -13.40
CA ILE A 205 3.10 9.27 -13.08
C ILE A 205 4.38 8.74 -13.76
N THR A 206 4.45 7.45 -14.05
CA THR A 206 5.58 6.80 -14.74
C THR A 206 5.49 6.83 -16.28
N GLY A 207 4.48 7.51 -16.85
CA GLY A 207 4.19 7.50 -18.29
C GLY A 207 3.22 6.40 -18.71
N SER A 208 2.92 5.44 -17.86
CA SER A 208 1.91 4.39 -18.07
C SER A 208 1.13 4.12 -16.79
N SER A 209 -0.14 3.72 -16.93
CA SER A 209 -1.03 3.49 -15.79
C SER A 209 -0.63 2.23 -15.02
N VAL A 210 -0.36 2.37 -13.72
CA VAL A 210 -0.05 1.26 -12.80
C VAL A 210 -0.92 1.39 -11.55
N THR A 211 -1.69 0.34 -11.24
CA THR A 211 -2.50 0.27 -10.03
C THR A 211 -1.67 -0.19 -8.84
N ARG A 212 -1.78 0.50 -7.69
CA ARG A 212 -1.02 0.24 -6.45
C ARG A 212 -1.92 0.39 -5.24
N GLY A 213 -1.49 -0.12 -4.09
CA GLY A 213 -2.19 0.06 -2.83
C GLY A 213 -3.46 -0.78 -2.70
N GLY A 214 -3.46 -2.02 -3.18
CA GLY A 214 -4.56 -2.97 -2.96
C GLY A 214 -4.54 -3.57 -1.54
N GLY A 215 -5.68 -3.61 -0.86
CA GLY A 215 -5.85 -4.32 0.40
C GLY A 215 -5.92 -5.83 0.20
N ALA A 216 -5.65 -6.61 1.24
CA ALA A 216 -5.62 -8.07 1.15
C ALA A 216 -6.97 -8.73 1.45
N GLY A 217 -7.13 -9.95 0.96
CA GLY A 217 -8.26 -10.81 1.29
C GLY A 217 -8.14 -11.48 2.66
N GLY A 218 -9.25 -11.65 3.36
CA GLY A 218 -9.33 -12.38 4.62
C GLY A 218 -9.33 -13.90 4.42
N GLY A 219 -8.89 -14.65 5.44
CA GLY A 219 -8.94 -16.11 5.46
C GLY A 219 -10.36 -16.65 5.60
N SER A 220 -10.61 -17.85 5.07
CA SER A 220 -11.88 -18.56 5.26
C SER A 220 -11.83 -19.55 6.42
N GLN A 221 -13.01 -20.03 6.83
CA GLN A 221 -13.14 -21.02 7.89
C GLN A 221 -13.17 -22.46 7.33
N ASN A 222 -12.91 -23.42 8.23
CA ASN A 222 -12.97 -24.86 8.05
C ASN A 222 -13.83 -25.34 6.87
N TYR A 223 -13.23 -26.20 6.06
CA TYR A 223 -13.87 -26.85 4.90
C TYR A 223 -14.36 -25.89 3.80
N SER A 224 -14.07 -24.60 3.89
CA SER A 224 -14.39 -23.61 2.86
C SER A 224 -13.11 -23.13 2.17
N ASP A 225 -13.10 -23.16 0.85
CA ASP A 225 -12.07 -22.53 0.02
C ASP A 225 -12.48 -21.13 -0.47
N ASN A 226 -13.62 -20.62 0.00
CA ASN A 226 -14.11 -19.27 -0.32
C ASN A 226 -13.38 -18.21 0.48
N ARG A 227 -12.05 -18.14 0.29
CA ARG A 227 -11.19 -17.11 0.84
C ARG A 227 -11.45 -15.77 0.17
N GLY A 228 -11.13 -14.70 0.85
CA GLY A 228 -11.09 -13.38 0.25
C GLY A 228 -10.00 -13.26 -0.79
N THR A 229 -10.29 -12.62 -1.91
CA THR A 229 -9.30 -12.24 -2.93
C THR A 229 -8.68 -10.89 -2.57
N GLY A 230 -7.41 -10.70 -2.88
CA GLY A 230 -6.75 -9.40 -2.77
C GLY A 230 -7.32 -8.39 -3.76
N GLY A 231 -7.35 -7.13 -3.35
CA GLY A 231 -7.72 -6.01 -4.23
C GLY A 231 -6.66 -5.79 -5.31
N SER A 232 -7.10 -5.29 -6.47
CA SER A 232 -6.17 -4.87 -7.54
C SER A 232 -5.17 -3.85 -7.01
N GLY A 233 -3.94 -3.89 -7.49
CA GLY A 233 -2.85 -3.06 -6.98
C GLY A 233 -1.99 -3.76 -5.94
N GLY A 234 -1.93 -5.10 -5.99
CA GLY A 234 -0.98 -5.89 -5.24
C GLY A 234 -1.48 -6.45 -3.91
N GLY A 235 -2.78 -6.45 -3.64
CA GLY A 235 -3.33 -7.11 -2.45
C GLY A 235 -3.13 -8.63 -2.50
N GLY A 236 -2.66 -9.24 -1.39
CA GLY A 236 -2.51 -10.68 -1.26
C GLY A 236 -3.86 -11.38 -1.03
N ASN A 237 -4.02 -12.62 -1.50
CA ASN A 237 -5.20 -13.44 -1.23
C ASN A 237 -5.14 -14.04 0.16
N GLY A 238 -6.27 -14.18 0.82
CA GLY A 238 -6.38 -14.98 2.05
C GLY A 238 -6.14 -16.46 1.83
N SER A 239 -6.06 -17.25 2.89
CA SER A 239 -6.02 -18.71 2.80
C SER A 239 -7.40 -19.36 2.98
N GLY A 240 -7.58 -20.51 2.34
CA GLY A 240 -8.72 -21.39 2.49
C GLY A 240 -8.32 -22.74 3.06
N ASN A 241 -9.22 -23.71 2.96
CA ASN A 241 -8.96 -25.08 3.42
C ASN A 241 -7.80 -25.74 2.66
N SER A 242 -7.75 -25.59 1.34
CA SER A 242 -6.74 -26.22 0.45
C SER A 242 -5.72 -25.22 -0.08
N THR A 243 -5.77 -23.96 0.33
CA THR A 243 -4.95 -22.89 -0.23
C THR A 243 -4.28 -22.09 0.86
N ILE A 244 -3.05 -21.65 0.57
CA ILE A 244 -2.29 -20.75 1.45
C ILE A 244 -2.56 -19.28 1.11
N SER A 245 -2.33 -18.41 2.09
CA SER A 245 -2.33 -16.96 1.89
C SER A 245 -1.17 -16.52 0.99
N SER A 246 -1.31 -15.41 0.29
CA SER A 246 -0.24 -14.84 -0.53
C SER A 246 0.22 -13.48 -0.01
N ALA A 247 1.50 -13.19 -0.23
CA ALA A 247 2.07 -11.90 0.14
C ALA A 247 1.49 -10.75 -0.71
N GLY A 248 1.56 -9.56 -0.17
CA GLY A 248 1.35 -8.33 -0.90
C GLY A 248 2.40 -8.11 -1.98
N GLY A 249 2.03 -7.45 -3.06
CA GLY A 249 2.90 -7.18 -4.20
C GLY A 249 4.07 -6.27 -3.84
N THR A 250 5.30 -6.68 -4.16
CA THR A 250 6.52 -5.90 -3.95
C THR A 250 6.46 -4.57 -4.73
N ASN A 251 6.80 -3.48 -4.14
CA ASN A 251 6.76 -2.09 -4.67
C ASN A 251 5.35 -1.65 -5.09
N LEU A 252 4.32 -2.38 -4.61
CA LEU A 252 2.92 -2.03 -4.83
C LEU A 252 2.21 -1.64 -3.53
N GLY A 253 2.88 -1.72 -2.35
CA GLY A 253 2.30 -1.35 -1.07
C GLY A 253 1.08 -2.17 -0.67
N GLY A 254 0.89 -3.35 -1.26
CA GLY A 254 -0.26 -4.21 -1.03
C GLY A 254 -0.25 -4.89 0.32
N GLY A 255 -1.39 -5.08 0.95
CA GLY A 255 -1.52 -5.84 2.20
C GLY A 255 -1.25 -7.33 2.00
N GLY A 256 -0.79 -8.02 3.05
CA GLY A 256 -0.61 -9.48 3.09
C GLY A 256 -1.91 -10.21 3.43
N GLY A 257 -2.16 -11.34 2.78
CA GLY A 257 -3.37 -12.17 2.95
C GLY A 257 -3.52 -12.75 4.36
N GLY A 258 -4.74 -12.80 4.86
CA GLY A 258 -5.07 -13.38 6.16
C GLY A 258 -5.06 -14.90 6.14
N GLY A 259 -4.60 -15.51 7.23
CA GLY A 259 -4.65 -16.95 7.45
C GLY A 259 -6.05 -17.45 7.78
N GLY A 260 -6.48 -18.50 7.16
CA GLY A 260 -7.75 -19.20 7.43
C GLY A 260 -7.58 -20.32 8.46
N VAL A 261 -8.60 -21.17 8.56
CA VAL A 261 -8.58 -22.39 9.37
C VAL A 261 -8.94 -23.59 8.49
N ALA A 262 -8.06 -24.61 8.46
CA ALA A 262 -8.23 -25.83 7.67
C ALA A 262 -8.28 -27.04 8.61
N GLY A 263 -9.38 -27.81 8.61
CA GLY A 263 -9.52 -29.01 9.43
C GLY A 263 -9.23 -28.77 10.92
N GLY A 264 -9.54 -27.61 11.46
CA GLY A 264 -9.27 -27.23 12.84
C GLY A 264 -7.86 -26.69 13.09
N VAL A 265 -7.00 -26.66 12.06
CA VAL A 265 -5.62 -26.13 12.15
C VAL A 265 -5.58 -24.73 11.49
N GLY A 266 -4.97 -23.77 12.18
CA GLY A 266 -4.80 -22.42 11.65
C GLY A 266 -3.71 -22.36 10.60
N ASN A 267 -4.01 -21.78 9.42
CA ASN A 267 -3.04 -21.46 8.41
C ASN A 267 -2.33 -20.13 8.74
N PRO A 268 -1.06 -19.97 8.38
CA PRO A 268 -0.35 -18.71 8.54
C PRO A 268 -0.91 -17.63 7.62
N GLY A 269 -0.76 -16.39 8.01
CA GLY A 269 -0.95 -15.24 7.13
C GLY A 269 0.25 -15.03 6.22
N ALA A 270 0.26 -13.93 5.48
CA ALA A 270 1.35 -13.58 4.59
C ALA A 270 1.84 -12.13 4.82
N ALA A 271 3.10 -11.88 4.44
CA ALA A 271 3.72 -10.55 4.56
C ALA A 271 3.09 -9.52 3.62
N GLY A 272 3.11 -8.25 4.01
CA GLY A 272 2.78 -7.14 3.13
C GLY A 272 3.88 -6.88 2.09
N GLY A 273 3.52 -6.17 1.03
CA GLY A 273 4.46 -5.71 0.01
C GLY A 273 5.13 -4.40 0.39
N SER A 274 6.37 -4.20 -0.05
CA SER A 274 7.06 -2.91 0.11
C SER A 274 6.35 -1.79 -0.64
N GLY A 275 6.54 -0.55 -0.15
CA GLY A 275 6.14 0.67 -0.82
C GLY A 275 7.02 1.05 -2.00
N VAL A 276 6.79 2.25 -2.52
CA VAL A 276 7.59 2.89 -3.57
C VAL A 276 7.47 4.41 -3.44
N VAL A 277 8.55 5.12 -3.79
CA VAL A 277 8.52 6.57 -3.96
C VAL A 277 8.88 6.90 -5.41
N ILE A 278 8.04 7.71 -6.06
CA ILE A 278 8.23 8.13 -7.45
C ILE A 278 8.25 9.65 -7.47
N ILE A 279 9.25 10.22 -8.13
CA ILE A 279 9.43 11.67 -8.28
C ILE A 279 9.51 11.98 -9.78
N ARG A 280 8.67 12.92 -10.23
CA ARG A 280 8.62 13.35 -11.63
C ARG A 280 8.90 14.84 -11.73
N TYR A 281 9.83 15.23 -12.59
CA TYR A 281 10.18 16.62 -12.80
C TYR A 281 10.46 16.94 -14.26
N ARG A 282 10.20 18.19 -14.63
CA ARG A 282 10.47 18.70 -15.97
C ARG A 282 11.96 19.01 -16.12
N PHE A 283 12.59 18.51 -17.20
CA PHE A 283 14.01 18.72 -17.47
C PHE A 283 14.28 19.50 -18.77
N GLN A 284 13.29 19.67 -19.65
CA GLN A 284 13.36 20.45 -20.89
C GLN A 284 12.00 21.01 -21.32
#